data_0d46050a3aaa30368a34561fffcbb2e0
#
_entry.id   0d46050a3aaa30368a34561fffcbb2e0
#
_cell.length_a   1.000
_cell.length_b   1.000
_cell.length_c   1.000
_cell.angle_alpha   90.00
_cell.angle_beta   90.00
_cell.angle_gamma   90.00
#
_symmetry.space_group_name_H-M   'P 1'
#
loop_
_entity.id
_entity.type
_entity.pdbx_description
1 polymer ?
#
loop_
_entity_poly.entity_id
_entity_poly.type
_entity_poly.pdbx_seq_one_letter_code
_entity_poly.pdbx_strand_id
1 'polypeptide(L)'
;MKDPRLSVIKKRLKNIGKIIAVSGGKGGIGKSVTSSLISIALSKKGYNVGLLDLDLTSPSDHVVLGIKDATPTEKEGIVPPTVNGVQFMSVVFYTNEDPAPLRGEEVSNAIKEILCITRWNNLDFLIIDMPPGIGDELFDTIELFQGAEFLLLSTSSKIVFETVKKLLLLLQELNVPLLGIVENMKHYDNGYIKNMCRRYSVPFLGEVWFDKNFENAVGNIDKIMDTQLFKDIERVAENIV
;
A
#
# COMPACT_ATOMS: atom_id res chain seq x y z
N MET A 1 -4.65 -15.22 26.86
CA MET A 1 -3.34 -15.73 26.40
C MET A 1 -2.92 -14.84 25.22
N LYS A 2 -1.67 -14.37 25.13
CA LYS A 2 -1.24 -13.60 23.94
C LYS A 2 -1.18 -14.55 22.74
N ASP A 3 -1.66 -14.10 21.58
CA ASP A 3 -1.59 -14.86 20.32
C ASP A 3 -0.12 -15.22 19.99
N PRO A 4 0.25 -16.51 19.88
CA PRO A 4 1.64 -16.91 19.65
C PRO A 4 2.16 -16.42 18.29
N ARG A 5 1.29 -16.14 17.32
CA ARG A 5 1.63 -15.62 15.99
C ARG A 5 2.32 -14.26 16.08
N LEU A 6 1.97 -13.41 17.07
CA LEU A 6 2.54 -12.07 17.21
C LEU A 6 4.07 -12.09 17.37
N SER A 7 4.61 -13.10 18.07
CA SER A 7 6.06 -13.26 18.25
C SER A 7 6.76 -13.63 16.92
N VAL A 8 6.11 -14.45 16.11
CA VAL A 8 6.62 -14.85 14.78
C VAL A 8 6.57 -13.67 13.83
N ILE A 9 5.43 -12.94 13.76
CA ILE A 9 5.26 -11.75 12.95
C ILE A 9 6.35 -10.73 13.27
N LYS A 10 6.55 -10.41 14.54
CA LYS A 10 7.61 -9.48 14.96
C LYS A 10 9.00 -9.91 14.49
N LYS A 11 9.29 -11.23 14.50
CA LYS A 11 10.54 -11.77 13.97
C LYS A 11 10.65 -11.63 12.46
N ARG A 12 9.54 -11.85 11.70
CA ARG A 12 9.47 -11.73 10.24
C ARG A 12 9.69 -10.29 9.77
N LEU A 13 9.19 -9.31 10.52
CA LEU A 13 9.28 -7.89 10.19
C LEU A 13 10.59 -7.23 10.65
N LYS A 14 11.43 -7.91 11.46
CA LYS A 14 12.62 -7.33 12.10
C LYS A 14 13.65 -6.76 11.11
N ASN A 15 13.78 -7.39 9.93
CA ASN A 15 14.78 -7.02 8.93
C ASN A 15 14.22 -6.10 7.83
N ILE A 16 13.15 -5.38 8.12
CA ILE A 16 12.55 -4.38 7.24
C ILE A 16 12.94 -3.00 7.74
N GLY A 17 13.53 -2.20 6.87
CA GLY A 17 14.01 -0.86 7.21
C GLY A 17 12.87 0.10 7.50
N LYS A 18 11.97 0.31 6.54
CA LYS A 18 10.83 1.22 6.66
C LYS A 18 9.55 0.52 6.17
N ILE A 19 8.46 0.64 6.92
CA ILE A 19 7.15 0.09 6.57
C ILE A 19 6.22 1.26 6.30
N ILE A 20 5.57 1.26 5.12
CA ILE A 20 4.67 2.32 4.67
C ILE A 20 3.32 1.72 4.33
N ALA A 21 2.29 2.13 5.08
CA ALA A 21 0.91 1.74 4.84
C ALA A 21 0.22 2.79 3.94
N VAL A 22 -0.11 2.41 2.71
CA VAL A 22 -0.85 3.26 1.78
C VAL A 22 -2.33 3.10 2.04
N SER A 23 -2.96 4.16 2.51
CA SER A 23 -4.35 4.14 2.95
C SER A 23 -5.15 5.32 2.39
N GLY A 24 -6.46 5.25 2.50
CA GLY A 24 -7.35 6.31 2.09
C GLY A 24 -8.79 6.07 2.56
N GLY A 25 -9.52 7.13 2.76
CA GLY A 25 -10.85 7.08 3.36
C GLY A 25 -11.93 6.41 2.49
N LYS A 26 -11.65 6.06 1.22
CA LYS A 26 -12.64 5.56 0.27
C LYS A 26 -12.04 4.63 -0.76
N GLY A 27 -12.86 3.71 -1.32
CA GLY A 27 -12.51 2.90 -2.48
C GLY A 27 -12.41 3.71 -3.78
N GLY A 28 -11.65 3.21 -4.77
CA GLY A 28 -11.56 3.81 -6.09
C GLY A 28 -10.70 5.08 -6.22
N ILE A 29 -9.88 5.41 -5.23
CA ILE A 29 -8.98 6.58 -5.26
C ILE A 29 -7.55 6.24 -5.72
N GLY A 30 -7.33 5.00 -6.18
CA GLY A 30 -6.06 4.55 -6.76
C GLY A 30 -5.01 4.08 -5.75
N LYS A 31 -5.41 3.54 -4.59
CA LYS A 31 -4.47 3.01 -3.58
C LYS A 31 -3.55 1.94 -4.18
N SER A 32 -4.11 0.85 -4.70
CA SER A 32 -3.33 -0.27 -5.24
C SER A 32 -2.43 0.14 -6.40
N VAL A 33 -2.91 1.03 -7.29
CA VAL A 33 -2.06 1.62 -8.34
C VAL A 33 -0.88 2.36 -7.72
N THR A 34 -1.15 3.20 -6.71
CA THR A 34 -0.10 4.00 -6.05
C THR A 34 0.87 3.10 -5.28
N SER A 35 0.38 2.11 -4.53
CA SER A 35 1.20 1.15 -3.77
C SER A 35 2.12 0.35 -4.70
N SER A 36 1.57 -0.23 -5.77
CA SER A 36 2.33 -0.95 -6.79
C SER A 36 3.40 -0.07 -7.43
N LEU A 37 3.04 1.14 -7.87
CA LEU A 37 3.97 1.98 -8.63
C LEU A 37 5.02 2.68 -7.75
N ILE A 38 4.72 3.03 -6.50
CA ILE A 38 5.73 3.45 -5.52
C ILE A 38 6.74 2.31 -5.31
N SER A 39 6.27 1.07 -5.19
CA SER A 39 7.14 -0.10 -5.01
C SER A 39 8.08 -0.27 -6.20
N ILE A 40 7.57 -0.15 -7.43
CA ILE A 40 8.39 -0.19 -8.66
C ILE A 40 9.39 0.98 -8.69
N ALA A 41 8.95 2.20 -8.40
CA ALA A 41 9.81 3.39 -8.42
C ALA A 41 10.96 3.29 -7.41
N LEU A 42 10.72 2.80 -6.20
CA LEU A 42 11.74 2.55 -5.20
C LEU A 42 12.70 1.42 -5.61
N SER A 43 12.17 0.33 -6.16
CA SER A 43 12.99 -0.79 -6.67
C SER A 43 13.92 -0.34 -7.79
N LYS A 44 13.46 0.52 -8.72
CA LYS A 44 14.29 1.10 -9.78
C LYS A 44 15.41 2.00 -9.27
N LYS A 45 15.24 2.61 -8.09
CA LYS A 45 16.28 3.38 -7.40
C LYS A 45 17.31 2.48 -6.69
N GLY A 46 17.15 1.15 -6.76
CA GLY A 46 18.08 0.17 -6.20
C GLY A 46 17.75 -0.29 -4.78
N TYR A 47 16.58 0.08 -4.25
CA TYR A 47 16.12 -0.41 -2.95
C TYR A 47 15.53 -1.82 -3.05
N ASN A 48 15.70 -2.62 -2.00
CA ASN A 48 15.01 -3.88 -1.83
C ASN A 48 13.60 -3.61 -1.31
N VAL A 49 12.59 -3.88 -2.14
CA VAL A 49 11.21 -3.50 -1.85
C VAL A 49 10.31 -4.73 -1.80
N GLY A 50 9.45 -4.76 -0.76
CA GLY A 50 8.31 -5.66 -0.67
C GLY A 50 7.00 -4.89 -0.87
N LEU A 51 6.03 -5.53 -1.51
CA LEU A 51 4.65 -5.08 -1.60
C LEU A 51 3.75 -6.16 -1.00
N LEU A 52 2.96 -5.77 -0.01
CA LEU A 52 1.97 -6.61 0.65
C LEU A 52 0.57 -6.05 0.38
N ASP A 53 -0.23 -6.81 -0.38
CA ASP A 53 -1.62 -6.50 -0.64
C ASP A 53 -2.49 -7.06 0.50
N LEU A 54 -3.08 -6.17 1.29
CA LEU A 54 -4.00 -6.48 2.39
C LEU A 54 -5.47 -6.25 2.04
N ASP A 55 -5.80 -5.87 0.79
CA ASP A 55 -7.21 -5.88 0.35
C ASP A 55 -7.63 -7.31 -0.01
N LEU A 56 -7.91 -8.10 1.04
CA LEU A 56 -8.24 -9.53 0.90
C LEU A 56 -9.55 -9.77 0.14
N THR A 57 -10.38 -8.75 0.02
CA THR A 57 -11.70 -8.85 -0.63
C THR A 57 -11.65 -8.51 -2.11
N SER A 58 -10.76 -7.62 -2.51
CA SER A 58 -10.64 -7.14 -3.89
C SER A 58 -9.19 -6.83 -4.26
N PRO A 59 -8.28 -7.84 -4.14
CA PRO A 59 -6.87 -7.64 -4.43
C PRO A 59 -6.69 -7.22 -5.89
N SER A 60 -5.87 -6.21 -6.15
CA SER A 60 -5.69 -5.66 -7.51
C SER A 60 -4.25 -5.32 -7.89
N ASP A 61 -3.30 -5.37 -6.96
CA ASP A 61 -1.90 -5.11 -7.23
C ASP A 61 -1.31 -6.05 -8.27
N HIS A 62 -1.71 -7.34 -8.26
CA HIS A 62 -1.27 -8.33 -9.24
C HIS A 62 -1.64 -7.96 -10.68
N VAL A 63 -2.80 -7.31 -10.88
CA VAL A 63 -3.25 -6.83 -12.19
C VAL A 63 -2.37 -5.68 -12.65
N VAL A 64 -2.12 -4.70 -11.76
CA VAL A 64 -1.24 -3.55 -12.06
C VAL A 64 0.16 -4.02 -12.42
N LEU A 65 0.72 -4.96 -11.66
CA LEU A 65 2.05 -5.52 -11.87
C LEU A 65 2.14 -6.49 -13.06
N GLY A 66 1.02 -6.90 -13.62
CA GLY A 66 0.96 -7.87 -14.74
C GLY A 66 1.42 -9.28 -14.34
N ILE A 67 1.14 -9.70 -13.11
CA ILE A 67 1.54 -11.01 -12.60
C ILE A 67 0.59 -12.07 -13.14
N LYS A 68 1.14 -13.05 -13.87
CA LYS A 68 0.36 -14.16 -14.44
C LYS A 68 0.82 -15.53 -13.92
N ASP A 69 2.12 -15.77 -13.89
CA ASP A 69 2.70 -17.10 -13.65
C ASP A 69 3.64 -17.14 -12.43
N ALA A 70 3.81 -16.04 -11.72
CA ALA A 70 4.67 -15.99 -10.54
C ALA A 70 3.96 -16.63 -9.34
N THR A 71 4.65 -17.58 -8.68
CA THR A 71 4.13 -18.25 -7.49
C THR A 71 5.11 -18.14 -6.33
N PRO A 72 4.63 -18.01 -5.09
CA PRO A 72 5.47 -18.11 -3.91
C PRO A 72 6.18 -19.47 -3.82
N THR A 73 7.36 -19.49 -3.19
CA THR A 73 8.11 -20.72 -2.93
C THR A 73 8.11 -21.04 -1.44
N GLU A 74 8.05 -22.33 -1.11
CA GLU A 74 8.09 -22.76 0.28
C GLU A 74 9.54 -22.99 0.73
N LYS A 75 9.98 -22.25 1.77
CA LYS A 75 11.30 -22.40 2.38
C LYS A 75 11.25 -21.91 3.83
N GLU A 76 10.98 -22.81 4.78
CA GLU A 76 10.78 -22.44 6.22
C GLU A 76 9.75 -21.33 6.42
N GLY A 77 8.71 -21.33 5.60
CA GLY A 77 7.70 -20.32 5.39
C GLY A 77 7.54 -20.05 3.90
N ILE A 78 6.77 -19.03 3.58
CA ILE A 78 6.44 -18.66 2.19
C ILE A 78 7.31 -17.49 1.76
N VAL A 79 8.17 -17.71 0.78
CA VAL A 79 8.99 -16.65 0.17
C VAL A 79 8.21 -16.04 -0.99
N PRO A 80 7.91 -14.73 -0.94
CA PRO A 80 7.21 -14.04 -2.03
C PRO A 80 8.02 -14.09 -3.33
N PRO A 81 7.37 -14.25 -4.49
CA PRO A 81 8.04 -14.11 -5.77
C PRO A 81 8.53 -12.66 -5.95
N THR A 82 9.63 -12.51 -6.67
CA THR A 82 10.11 -11.19 -7.10
C THR A 82 9.63 -10.93 -8.52
N VAL A 83 8.79 -9.91 -8.68
CA VAL A 83 8.24 -9.49 -9.97
C VAL A 83 8.60 -8.02 -10.20
N ASN A 84 9.19 -7.71 -11.35
CA ASN A 84 9.68 -6.38 -11.70
C ASN A 84 10.57 -5.74 -10.61
N GLY A 85 11.37 -6.58 -9.91
CA GLY A 85 12.26 -6.14 -8.83
C GLY A 85 11.60 -5.98 -7.46
N VAL A 86 10.30 -6.24 -7.33
CA VAL A 86 9.52 -6.13 -6.07
C VAL A 86 9.13 -7.51 -5.57
N GLN A 87 9.36 -7.82 -4.29
CA GLN A 87 8.83 -9.01 -3.64
C GLN A 87 7.35 -8.79 -3.36
N PHE A 88 6.48 -9.57 -4.02
CA PHE A 88 5.03 -9.37 -3.92
C PHE A 88 4.35 -10.50 -3.15
N MET A 89 3.49 -10.12 -2.19
CA MET A 89 2.63 -11.05 -1.45
C MET A 89 1.19 -10.55 -1.44
N SER A 90 0.27 -11.42 -1.76
CA SER A 90 -1.18 -11.18 -1.72
C SER A 90 -1.92 -12.50 -1.46
N VAL A 91 -3.13 -12.40 -0.97
CA VAL A 91 -4.06 -13.53 -0.83
C VAL A 91 -4.36 -14.20 -2.17
N VAL A 92 -4.23 -13.49 -3.28
CA VAL A 92 -4.53 -13.99 -4.63
C VAL A 92 -3.76 -15.28 -4.97
N PHE A 93 -2.59 -15.49 -4.36
CA PHE A 93 -1.82 -16.72 -4.54
C PHE A 93 -2.47 -17.97 -3.95
N TYR A 94 -3.51 -17.82 -3.15
CA TYR A 94 -4.17 -18.92 -2.42
C TYR A 94 -5.67 -19.05 -2.73
N THR A 95 -6.26 -18.10 -3.45
CA THR A 95 -7.71 -18.06 -3.71
C THR A 95 -8.08 -18.44 -5.14
N ASN A 96 -7.12 -18.74 -6.03
CA ASN A 96 -7.35 -18.99 -7.46
C ASN A 96 -8.24 -17.92 -8.11
N GLU A 97 -8.09 -16.65 -7.69
CA GLU A 97 -8.92 -15.50 -8.11
C GLU A 97 -10.38 -15.57 -7.64
N ASP A 98 -10.79 -16.60 -6.90
CA ASP A 98 -12.11 -16.66 -6.31
C ASP A 98 -12.24 -15.66 -5.16
N PRO A 99 -13.39 -14.97 -5.04
CA PRO A 99 -13.64 -14.08 -3.91
C PRO A 99 -13.54 -14.84 -2.58
N ALA A 100 -12.69 -14.40 -1.67
CA ALA A 100 -12.65 -14.92 -0.31
C ALA A 100 -13.73 -14.19 0.53
N PRO A 101 -14.86 -14.81 0.89
CA PRO A 101 -15.95 -14.15 1.61
C PRO A 101 -15.63 -13.98 3.10
N LEU A 102 -14.43 -13.48 3.42
CA LEU A 102 -13.94 -13.26 4.78
C LEU A 102 -14.65 -12.07 5.42
N ARG A 103 -14.94 -12.15 6.73
CA ARG A 103 -15.59 -11.07 7.49
C ARG A 103 -15.07 -10.99 8.92
N GLY A 104 -14.94 -9.75 9.43
CA GLY A 104 -14.59 -9.48 10.82
C GLY A 104 -13.33 -10.23 11.26
N GLU A 105 -13.44 -11.08 12.28
CA GLU A 105 -12.30 -11.83 12.83
C GLU A 105 -11.61 -12.76 11.82
N GLU A 106 -12.30 -13.22 10.78
CA GLU A 106 -11.69 -14.05 9.73
C GLU A 106 -10.66 -13.25 8.92
N VAL A 107 -10.96 -11.98 8.62
CA VAL A 107 -10.02 -11.07 7.95
C VAL A 107 -8.80 -10.83 8.83
N SER A 108 -8.99 -10.47 10.10
CA SER A 108 -7.90 -10.28 11.07
C SER A 108 -7.04 -11.53 11.22
N ASN A 109 -7.65 -12.72 11.24
CA ASN A 109 -6.92 -13.97 11.29
C ASN A 109 -6.13 -14.24 10.00
N ALA A 110 -6.72 -14.00 8.83
CA ALA A 110 -6.05 -14.15 7.54
C ALA A 110 -4.83 -13.22 7.42
N ILE A 111 -4.95 -11.96 7.85
CA ILE A 111 -3.82 -11.03 7.91
C ILE A 111 -2.70 -11.58 8.79
N LYS A 112 -3.01 -12.03 10.02
CA LYS A 112 -2.03 -12.62 10.94
C LYS A 112 -1.38 -13.87 10.36
N GLU A 113 -2.12 -14.72 9.66
CA GLU A 113 -1.60 -15.92 9.00
C GLU A 113 -0.65 -15.56 7.87
N ILE A 114 -1.06 -14.69 6.94
CA ILE A 114 -0.19 -14.24 5.84
C ILE A 114 1.12 -13.66 6.38
N LEU A 115 1.06 -12.82 7.42
CA LEU A 115 2.26 -12.24 8.03
C LEU A 115 3.13 -13.27 8.73
N CYS A 116 2.52 -14.25 9.38
CA CYS A 116 3.23 -15.31 10.09
C CYS A 116 3.99 -16.24 9.14
N ILE A 117 3.37 -16.60 8.01
CA ILE A 117 3.97 -17.51 7.02
C ILE A 117 4.93 -16.80 6.08
N THR A 118 4.71 -15.49 5.77
CA THR A 118 5.52 -14.76 4.80
C THR A 118 6.93 -14.54 5.31
N ARG A 119 7.91 -14.93 4.50
CA ARG A 119 9.32 -14.74 4.77
C ARG A 119 9.91 -13.73 3.78
N TRP A 120 9.93 -12.48 4.23
CA TRP A 120 10.61 -11.42 3.48
C TRP A 120 12.13 -11.62 3.54
N ASN A 121 12.84 -11.26 2.47
CA ASN A 121 14.28 -11.03 2.53
C ASN A 121 14.57 -9.73 3.31
N ASN A 122 15.84 -9.32 3.38
CA ASN A 122 16.15 -7.99 3.91
C ASN A 122 15.55 -6.94 2.97
N LEU A 123 14.61 -6.17 3.47
CA LEU A 123 13.94 -5.11 2.73
C LEU A 123 14.36 -3.74 3.26
N ASP A 124 14.60 -2.80 2.35
CA ASP A 124 14.72 -1.39 2.68
C ASP A 124 13.33 -0.80 2.93
N PHE A 125 12.34 -1.21 2.13
CA PHE A 125 10.95 -0.78 2.22
C PHE A 125 9.97 -1.95 2.12
N LEU A 126 8.94 -1.94 2.97
CA LEU A 126 7.72 -2.73 2.80
C LEU A 126 6.55 -1.78 2.58
N ILE A 127 5.98 -1.81 1.40
CA ILE A 127 4.76 -1.07 1.07
C ILE A 127 3.57 -1.98 1.35
N ILE A 128 2.58 -1.46 2.07
CA ILE A 128 1.35 -2.18 2.38
C ILE A 128 0.20 -1.48 1.65
N ASP A 129 -0.47 -2.19 0.74
CA ASP A 129 -1.73 -1.73 0.17
C ASP A 129 -2.87 -2.07 1.12
N MET A 130 -3.48 -1.03 1.69
CA MET A 130 -4.54 -1.16 2.69
C MET A 130 -5.90 -1.30 2.03
N PRO A 131 -6.83 -2.08 2.60
CA PRO A 131 -8.23 -2.05 2.18
C PRO A 131 -8.83 -0.64 2.36
N PRO A 132 -9.95 -0.34 1.68
CA PRO A 132 -10.61 0.96 1.77
C PRO A 132 -11.29 1.19 3.12
N GLY A 133 -11.22 2.41 3.63
CA GLY A 133 -12.01 2.84 4.78
C GLY A 133 -11.28 2.80 6.13
N ILE A 134 -12.08 2.86 7.19
CA ILE A 134 -11.63 2.80 8.59
C ILE A 134 -12.31 1.56 9.20
N GLY A 135 -11.72 0.41 8.97
CA GLY A 135 -12.19 -0.89 9.46
C GLY A 135 -11.23 -1.52 10.46
N ASP A 136 -11.53 -2.75 10.86
CA ASP A 136 -10.71 -3.52 11.79
C ASP A 136 -9.30 -3.75 11.24
N GLU A 137 -9.14 -3.85 9.91
CA GLU A 137 -7.86 -4.01 9.22
C GLU A 137 -6.90 -2.84 9.46
N LEU A 138 -7.42 -1.63 9.65
CA LEU A 138 -6.62 -0.48 10.02
C LEU A 138 -5.99 -0.66 11.41
N PHE A 139 -6.79 -1.08 12.38
CA PHE A 139 -6.33 -1.30 13.75
C PHE A 139 -5.39 -2.50 13.83
N ASP A 140 -5.67 -3.58 13.10
CA ASP A 140 -4.75 -4.71 12.97
C ASP A 140 -3.41 -4.28 12.39
N THR A 141 -3.42 -3.44 11.35
CA THR A 141 -2.19 -2.91 10.74
C THR A 141 -1.39 -2.07 11.75
N ILE A 142 -2.05 -1.19 12.49
CA ILE A 142 -1.40 -0.36 13.52
C ILE A 142 -0.78 -1.25 14.62
N GLU A 143 -1.47 -2.30 15.03
CA GLU A 143 -0.99 -3.22 16.07
C GLU A 143 0.17 -4.11 15.60
N LEU A 144 0.03 -4.69 14.38
CA LEU A 144 0.95 -5.69 13.87
C LEU A 144 2.23 -5.07 13.30
N PHE A 145 2.13 -3.89 12.69
CA PHE A 145 3.26 -3.18 12.08
C PHE A 145 3.68 -1.97 12.91
N GLN A 146 4.15 -2.23 14.13
CA GLN A 146 4.58 -1.17 15.04
C GLN A 146 5.64 -0.27 14.39
N GLY A 147 5.36 1.02 14.33
CA GLY A 147 6.22 2.01 13.68
C GLY A 147 6.01 2.18 12.17
N ALA A 148 4.99 1.54 11.59
CA ALA A 148 4.60 1.84 10.21
C ALA A 148 4.18 3.30 10.06
N GLU A 149 4.62 3.92 8.95
CA GLU A 149 4.25 5.28 8.59
C GLU A 149 3.10 5.24 7.58
N PHE A 150 2.07 6.05 7.80
CA PHE A 150 0.92 6.07 6.91
C PHE A 150 1.06 7.13 5.82
N LEU A 151 0.97 6.68 4.56
CA LEU A 151 0.80 7.53 3.39
C LEU A 151 -0.69 7.55 3.04
N LEU A 152 -1.30 8.75 3.09
CA LEU A 152 -2.71 8.90 2.80
C LEU A 152 -2.92 9.37 1.37
N LEU A 153 -3.83 8.72 0.65
CA LEU A 153 -4.29 9.20 -0.65
C LEU A 153 -5.58 10.02 -0.51
N SER A 154 -5.63 11.11 -1.24
CA SER A 154 -6.83 11.89 -1.48
C SER A 154 -6.94 12.26 -2.96
N THR A 155 -8.10 12.72 -3.38
CA THR A 155 -8.29 13.36 -4.69
C THR A 155 -8.63 14.83 -4.48
N SER A 156 -8.69 15.63 -5.55
CA SER A 156 -9.14 17.04 -5.50
C SER A 156 -10.58 17.22 -5.02
N SER A 157 -11.33 16.12 -4.84
CA SER A 157 -12.72 16.14 -4.38
C SER A 157 -12.83 16.47 -2.89
N LYS A 158 -13.60 17.50 -2.55
CA LYS A 158 -13.91 17.86 -1.16
C LYS A 158 -14.59 16.71 -0.40
N ILE A 159 -15.46 15.93 -1.08
CA ILE A 159 -16.17 14.79 -0.47
C ILE A 159 -15.17 13.67 -0.12
N VAL A 160 -14.23 13.39 -1.02
CA VAL A 160 -13.18 12.39 -0.75
C VAL A 160 -12.30 12.85 0.40
N PHE A 161 -11.88 14.12 0.39
CA PHE A 161 -11.05 14.66 1.46
C PHE A 161 -11.73 14.61 2.84
N GLU A 162 -13.06 14.80 2.94
CA GLU A 162 -13.75 14.67 4.22
C GLU A 162 -13.64 13.26 4.83
N THR A 163 -13.57 12.22 4.01
CA THR A 163 -13.32 10.85 4.50
C THR A 163 -11.85 10.63 4.88
N VAL A 164 -10.92 11.15 4.09
CA VAL A 164 -9.47 11.12 4.39
C VAL A 164 -9.16 11.92 5.65
N LYS A 165 -9.84 13.05 5.86
CA LYS A 165 -9.70 13.86 7.08
C LYS A 165 -10.07 13.08 8.33
N LYS A 166 -11.14 12.28 8.30
CA LYS A 166 -11.52 11.44 9.45
C LYS A 166 -10.42 10.44 9.79
N LEU A 167 -9.86 9.78 8.77
CA LEU A 167 -8.73 8.87 8.94
C LEU A 167 -7.49 9.60 9.47
N LEU A 168 -7.15 10.76 8.89
CA LEU A 168 -6.04 11.60 9.34
C LEU A 168 -6.15 11.95 10.83
N LEU A 169 -7.30 12.45 11.26
CA LEU A 169 -7.53 12.83 12.66
C LEU A 169 -7.46 11.63 13.60
N LEU A 170 -7.98 10.47 13.20
CA LEU A 170 -7.89 9.24 13.97
C LEU A 170 -6.42 8.80 14.14
N LEU A 171 -5.63 8.80 13.06
CA LEU A 171 -4.21 8.44 13.13
C LEU A 171 -3.41 9.41 14.02
N GLN A 172 -3.73 10.71 13.96
CA GLN A 172 -3.14 11.72 14.84
C GLN A 172 -3.51 11.48 16.32
N GLU A 173 -4.78 11.18 16.62
CA GLU A 173 -5.26 10.87 17.97
C GLU A 173 -4.55 9.61 18.54
N LEU A 174 -4.35 8.60 17.71
CA LEU A 174 -3.64 7.36 18.06
C LEU A 174 -2.11 7.53 18.09
N ASN A 175 -1.57 8.71 17.78
CA ASN A 175 -0.14 8.98 17.64
C ASN A 175 0.57 8.05 16.65
N VAL A 176 -0.12 7.65 15.58
CA VAL A 176 0.45 6.84 14.50
C VAL A 176 1.26 7.74 13.57
N PRO A 177 2.48 7.35 13.18
CA PRO A 177 3.31 8.14 12.29
C PRO A 177 2.64 8.38 10.94
N LEU A 178 2.61 9.64 10.51
CA LEU A 178 2.07 10.06 9.21
C LEU A 178 3.22 10.49 8.31
N LEU A 179 3.41 9.77 7.21
CA LEU A 179 4.39 10.14 6.18
C LEU A 179 3.91 11.39 5.42
N GLY A 180 2.63 11.42 5.05
CA GLY A 180 2.02 12.57 4.41
C GLY A 180 0.81 12.21 3.55
N ILE A 181 0.38 13.19 2.74
CA ILE A 181 -0.76 13.06 1.81
C ILE A 181 -0.29 13.23 0.37
N VAL A 182 -0.75 12.34 -0.50
CA VAL A 182 -0.64 12.44 -1.97
C VAL A 182 -2.00 12.82 -2.55
N GLU A 183 -2.04 13.84 -3.40
CA GLU A 183 -3.22 14.19 -4.19
C GLU A 183 -3.20 13.39 -5.49
N ASN A 184 -4.04 12.36 -5.58
CA ASN A 184 -4.13 11.47 -6.73
C ASN A 184 -5.29 11.83 -7.67
N MET A 185 -5.23 11.37 -8.92
CA MET A 185 -6.26 11.59 -9.96
C MET A 185 -6.58 13.07 -10.14
N LYS A 186 -5.55 13.92 -10.16
CA LYS A 186 -5.71 15.36 -10.29
C LYS A 186 -6.10 15.73 -11.72
N HIS A 187 -7.21 16.44 -11.89
CA HIS A 187 -7.68 16.94 -13.19
C HIS A 187 -7.40 18.43 -13.40
N TYR A 188 -7.34 19.20 -12.31
CA TYR A 188 -7.09 20.64 -12.32
C TYR A 188 -6.42 21.07 -11.03
N ASP A 189 -5.66 22.15 -11.09
CA ASP A 189 -5.00 22.70 -9.90
C ASP A 189 -5.91 23.71 -9.20
N ASN A 190 -6.32 23.38 -7.98
CA ASN A 190 -7.08 24.27 -7.11
C ASN A 190 -6.38 24.50 -5.76
N GLY A 191 -5.22 23.90 -5.55
CA GLY A 191 -4.45 23.99 -4.31
C GLY A 191 -5.16 23.47 -3.07
N TYR A 192 -6.32 22.82 -3.22
CA TYR A 192 -7.19 22.47 -2.09
C TYR A 192 -6.52 21.52 -1.13
N ILE A 193 -6.00 20.40 -1.61
CA ILE A 193 -5.34 19.38 -0.77
C ILE A 193 -4.08 19.95 -0.11
N LYS A 194 -3.29 20.72 -0.84
CA LYS A 194 -2.09 21.40 -0.33
C LYS A 194 -2.41 22.35 0.84
N ASN A 195 -3.53 23.10 0.73
CA ASN A 195 -4.00 23.97 1.79
C ASN A 195 -4.52 23.18 3.00
N MET A 196 -5.18 22.04 2.76
CA MET A 196 -5.62 21.16 3.84
C MET A 196 -4.43 20.51 4.56
N CYS A 197 -3.38 20.09 3.85
CA CYS A 197 -2.16 19.59 4.47
C CYS A 197 -1.55 20.60 5.43
N ARG A 198 -1.46 21.87 5.02
CA ARG A 198 -0.99 22.96 5.89
C ARG A 198 -1.89 23.15 7.11
N ARG A 199 -3.22 23.14 6.93
CA ARG A 199 -4.20 23.31 8.00
C ARG A 199 -4.11 22.22 9.08
N TYR A 200 -3.84 20.98 8.68
CA TYR A 200 -3.76 19.83 9.59
C TYR A 200 -2.33 19.44 9.96
N SER A 201 -1.34 20.27 9.60
CA SER A 201 0.07 20.07 9.90
C SER A 201 0.58 18.68 9.48
N VAL A 202 0.20 18.24 8.27
CA VAL A 202 0.64 17.00 7.67
C VAL A 202 1.44 17.30 6.39
N PRO A 203 2.53 16.54 6.09
CA PRO A 203 3.31 16.75 4.88
C PRO A 203 2.47 16.53 3.61
N PHE A 204 2.68 17.38 2.60
CA PHE A 204 2.19 17.17 1.25
C PHE A 204 3.29 16.50 0.43
N LEU A 205 3.09 15.25 0.04
CA LEU A 205 4.13 14.44 -0.63
C LEU A 205 4.17 14.63 -2.14
N GLY A 206 3.09 15.15 -2.73
CA GLY A 206 3.03 15.38 -4.15
C GLY A 206 1.63 15.21 -4.73
N GLU A 207 1.59 15.37 -6.04
CA GLU A 207 0.36 15.26 -6.83
C GLU A 207 0.59 14.32 -8.02
N VAL A 208 -0.40 13.51 -8.31
CA VAL A 208 -0.42 12.56 -9.43
C VAL A 208 -1.58 12.94 -10.33
N TRP A 209 -1.26 13.33 -11.54
CA TRP A 209 -2.26 13.74 -12.53
C TRP A 209 -3.00 12.54 -13.11
N PHE A 210 -4.28 12.74 -13.41
CA PHE A 210 -5.06 11.73 -14.12
C PHE A 210 -4.47 11.51 -15.51
N ASP A 211 -4.11 10.27 -15.81
CA ASP A 211 -3.56 9.90 -17.10
C ASP A 211 -4.46 8.85 -17.78
N LYS A 212 -5.14 9.28 -18.84
CA LYS A 212 -6.03 8.41 -19.64
C LYS A 212 -5.30 7.25 -20.34
N ASN A 213 -3.97 7.38 -20.51
CA ASN A 213 -3.17 6.35 -21.18
C ASN A 213 -2.80 5.21 -20.23
N PHE A 214 -2.91 5.43 -18.91
CA PHE A 214 -2.56 4.44 -17.90
C PHE A 214 -3.36 3.16 -18.05
N GLU A 215 -4.66 3.24 -18.28
CA GLU A 215 -5.54 2.06 -18.42
C GLU A 215 -5.07 1.11 -19.54
N ASN A 216 -4.56 1.65 -20.65
CA ASN A 216 -4.01 0.85 -21.74
C ASN A 216 -2.62 0.26 -21.45
N ALA A 217 -1.98 0.70 -20.38
CA ALA A 217 -0.66 0.25 -19.95
C ALA A 217 -0.73 -0.78 -18.82
N VAL A 218 -1.87 -0.89 -18.11
CA VAL A 218 -2.05 -1.80 -16.97
C VAL A 218 -1.61 -3.23 -17.34
N GLY A 219 -0.84 -3.84 -16.43
CA GLY A 219 -0.27 -5.17 -16.61
C GLY A 219 0.99 -5.22 -17.50
N ASN A 220 1.49 -4.06 -17.95
CA ASN A 220 2.76 -3.97 -18.67
C ASN A 220 3.61 -2.84 -18.08
N ILE A 221 4.57 -3.20 -17.23
CA ILE A 221 5.37 -2.23 -16.46
C ILE A 221 6.17 -1.30 -17.38
N ASP A 222 6.71 -1.78 -18.50
CA ASP A 222 7.46 -0.93 -19.42
C ASP A 222 6.58 0.18 -20.00
N LYS A 223 5.33 -0.16 -20.39
CA LYS A 223 4.37 0.84 -20.85
C LYS A 223 3.91 1.78 -19.73
N ILE A 224 3.74 1.27 -18.51
CA ILE A 224 3.38 2.09 -17.35
C ILE A 224 4.46 3.14 -17.10
N MET A 225 5.74 2.76 -17.17
CA MET A 225 6.86 3.65 -16.93
C MET A 225 6.92 4.82 -17.92
N ASP A 226 6.39 4.68 -19.11
CA ASP A 226 6.32 5.76 -20.11
C ASP A 226 5.20 6.77 -19.83
N THR A 227 4.28 6.47 -18.91
CA THR A 227 3.12 7.31 -18.59
C THR A 227 3.50 8.53 -17.75
N GLN A 228 2.70 9.59 -17.83
CA GLN A 228 2.86 10.76 -16.96
C GLN A 228 2.57 10.39 -15.50
N LEU A 229 1.59 9.51 -15.28
CA LEU A 229 1.25 9.00 -13.96
C LEU A 229 2.46 8.40 -13.26
N PHE A 230 3.24 7.55 -13.94
CA PHE A 230 4.43 6.95 -13.32
C PHE A 230 5.50 7.99 -12.98
N LYS A 231 5.74 8.97 -13.85
CA LYS A 231 6.68 10.07 -13.60
C LYS A 231 6.29 10.89 -12.38
N ASP A 232 4.99 11.09 -12.15
CA ASP A 232 4.51 11.79 -10.96
C ASP A 232 4.71 10.92 -9.69
N ILE A 233 4.48 9.60 -9.80
CA ILE A 233 4.75 8.65 -8.71
C ILE A 233 6.26 8.58 -8.38
N GLU A 234 7.14 8.65 -9.36
CA GLU A 234 8.59 8.72 -9.11
C GLU A 234 8.96 9.93 -8.25
N ARG A 235 8.36 11.11 -8.51
CA ARG A 235 8.56 12.31 -7.68
C ARG A 235 8.00 12.14 -6.26
N VAL A 236 6.85 11.47 -6.12
CA VAL A 236 6.31 11.12 -4.79
C VAL A 236 7.28 10.18 -4.07
N ALA A 237 7.81 9.16 -4.75
CA ALA A 237 8.76 8.22 -4.17
C ALA A 237 10.07 8.91 -3.72
N GLU A 238 10.49 10.02 -4.35
CA GLU A 238 11.63 10.83 -3.91
C GLU A 238 11.40 11.52 -2.56
N ASN A 239 10.15 11.87 -2.26
CA ASN A 239 9.78 12.50 -0.98
C ASN A 239 9.53 11.48 0.14
N ILE A 240 9.66 10.18 -0.14
CA ILE A 240 9.46 9.07 0.80
C ILE A 240 10.80 8.58 1.40
N VAL A 241 11.88 8.72 0.65
CA VAL A 241 13.23 8.22 0.99
C VAL A 241 13.94 9.04 2.08
#